data_6b0d9ea97d977a529096a148c3bff7f6
#
_entry.id   6b0d9ea97d977a529096a148c3bff7f6
#
_cell.length_a   1.000
_cell.length_b   1.000
_cell.length_c   1.000
_cell.angle_alpha   90.00
_cell.angle_beta   90.00
_cell.angle_gamma   90.00
#
_symmetry.space_group_name_H-M   'P 1'
#
loop_
_entity.id
_entity.type
_entity.pdbx_description
1 polymer ?
#
loop_
_entity_poly.entity_id
_entity_poly.type
_entity_poly.pdbx_seq_one_letter_code
_entity_poly.pdbx_strand_id
1 'polypeptide(L)'
;KSNAFSFDEKNQLLISKNNFTNVKIIGWDEQCINDCYYLKPKSHNQNLKIIPLNNITDNFIITKCDNDSIINSNDLELKQNCNYQIVNRSNNNAKEKFIIIYKDKNGIYHQK
;
A
#
# COMPACT_ATOMS: atom_id res chain seq x y z
N LYS A 1 -13.13 6.36 -14.56
CA LYS A 1 -11.90 6.48 -13.75
C LYS A 1 -11.17 5.15 -13.74
N SER A 2 -9.86 5.20 -13.60
CA SER A 2 -8.98 4.03 -13.61
C SER A 2 -8.36 3.80 -12.24
N ASN A 3 -7.99 2.54 -11.95
CA ASN A 3 -7.18 2.19 -10.79
C ASN A 3 -5.69 2.09 -11.13
N ALA A 4 -5.28 2.55 -12.30
CA ALA A 4 -3.88 2.54 -12.70
C ALA A 4 -3.05 3.40 -11.76
N PHE A 5 -1.87 2.91 -11.42
CA PHE A 5 -0.91 3.62 -10.57
C PHE A 5 0.49 3.10 -10.88
N SER A 6 1.47 3.83 -10.41
CA SER A 6 2.87 3.48 -10.62
C SER A 6 3.67 3.62 -9.34
N PHE A 7 4.87 3.05 -9.35
CA PHE A 7 5.82 3.19 -8.25
C PHE A 7 7.03 3.99 -8.72
N ASP A 8 7.25 5.14 -8.07
CA ASP A 8 8.46 5.93 -8.22
C ASP A 8 9.52 5.38 -7.27
N GLU A 9 10.39 4.54 -7.80
CA GLU A 9 11.38 3.85 -6.97
C GLU A 9 12.39 4.81 -6.35
N LYS A 10 12.80 5.83 -7.09
CA LYS A 10 13.76 6.82 -6.59
C LYS A 10 13.26 7.53 -5.34
N ASN A 11 11.99 7.90 -5.32
CA ASN A 11 11.40 8.63 -4.21
C ASN A 11 10.56 7.75 -3.29
N GLN A 12 10.46 6.45 -3.59
CA GLN A 12 9.72 5.47 -2.79
C GLN A 12 8.25 5.84 -2.64
N LEU A 13 7.60 6.24 -3.74
CA LEU A 13 6.23 6.74 -3.76
C LEU A 13 5.34 5.90 -4.67
N LEU A 14 4.14 5.58 -4.21
CA LEU A 14 3.05 5.14 -5.08
C LEU A 14 2.35 6.39 -5.62
N ILE A 15 2.09 6.42 -6.92
CA ILE A 15 1.52 7.60 -7.59
C ILE A 15 0.33 7.18 -8.45
N SER A 16 -0.77 7.92 -8.32
CA SER A 16 -1.98 7.70 -9.12
C SER A 16 -2.53 9.04 -9.64
N LYS A 17 -3.26 9.00 -10.75
CA LYS A 17 -4.00 10.18 -11.24
C LYS A 17 -5.21 10.49 -10.38
N ASN A 18 -5.81 9.48 -9.77
CA ASN A 18 -6.98 9.60 -8.92
C ASN A 18 -6.60 9.32 -7.48
N ASN A 19 -7.39 9.84 -6.54
CA ASN A 19 -7.13 9.61 -5.13
C ASN A 19 -7.13 8.12 -4.79
N PHE A 20 -6.17 7.71 -3.98
CA PHE A 20 -6.18 6.40 -3.36
C PHE A 20 -7.23 6.41 -2.24
N THR A 21 -8.26 5.60 -2.36
CA THR A 21 -9.31 5.48 -1.34
C THR A 21 -9.44 4.07 -0.78
N ASN A 22 -8.86 3.09 -1.45
CA ASN A 22 -8.87 1.71 -0.99
C ASN A 22 -7.68 0.98 -1.63
N VAL A 23 -6.68 0.72 -0.82
CA VAL A 23 -5.48 0.00 -1.25
C VAL A 23 -5.27 -1.20 -0.34
N LYS A 24 -4.93 -2.33 -0.91
CA LYS A 24 -4.65 -3.57 -0.16
C LYS A 24 -3.18 -3.94 -0.34
N ILE A 25 -2.52 -4.29 0.74
CA ILE A 25 -1.14 -4.77 0.73
C ILE A 25 -1.14 -6.21 1.21
N ILE A 26 -0.59 -7.12 0.41
CA ILE A 26 -0.59 -8.56 0.70
C ILE A 26 0.83 -9.11 0.58
N GLY A 27 1.30 -9.79 1.63
CA GLY A 27 2.58 -10.50 1.57
C GLY A 27 2.49 -11.73 0.69
N TRP A 28 3.52 -11.97 -0.13
CA TRP A 28 3.55 -13.08 -1.09
C TRP A 28 4.49 -14.21 -0.72
N ASP A 29 5.54 -13.90 0.02
CA ASP A 29 6.52 -14.92 0.42
C ASP A 29 6.13 -15.53 1.75
N GLU A 30 6.67 -16.68 2.04
CA GLU A 30 6.36 -17.43 3.27
C GLU A 30 6.58 -16.60 4.52
N GLN A 31 7.65 -15.77 4.55
CA GLN A 31 7.97 -14.95 5.71
C GLN A 31 6.92 -13.89 5.98
N CYS A 32 6.18 -13.46 4.97
CA CYS A 32 5.21 -12.37 5.12
C CYS A 32 3.80 -12.77 4.69
N ILE A 33 3.52 -14.07 4.54
CA ILE A 33 2.23 -14.53 4.00
C ILE A 33 1.04 -14.15 4.88
N ASN A 34 1.26 -13.90 6.15
CA ASN A 34 0.21 -13.46 7.07
C ASN A 34 0.01 -11.95 7.08
N ASP A 35 0.84 -11.21 6.35
CA ASP A 35 0.71 -9.76 6.26
C ASP A 35 -0.37 -9.42 5.24
N CYS A 36 -1.44 -8.80 5.71
CA CYS A 36 -2.51 -8.30 4.86
C CYS A 36 -3.11 -7.06 5.49
N TYR A 37 -3.10 -5.95 4.76
CA TYR A 37 -3.54 -4.66 5.27
C TYR A 37 -4.40 -3.94 4.26
N TYR A 38 -5.40 -3.19 4.75
CA TYR A 38 -6.15 -2.21 3.98
C TYR A 38 -5.74 -0.81 4.38
N LEU A 39 -5.58 0.05 3.39
CA LEU A 39 -5.31 1.48 3.56
C LEU A 39 -6.53 2.26 3.10
N LYS A 40 -7.09 3.07 3.99
CA LYS A 40 -8.21 3.96 3.69
C LYS A 40 -7.90 5.35 4.19
N PRO A 41 -8.36 6.41 3.50
CA PRO A 41 -8.08 7.78 3.92
C PRO A 41 -8.61 8.09 5.31
N LYS A 42 -7.85 8.90 6.06
CA LYS A 42 -8.32 9.44 7.34
C LYS A 42 -9.41 10.49 7.14
N SER A 43 -9.41 11.17 6.01
CA SER A 43 -10.36 12.23 5.70
C SER A 43 -10.74 12.17 4.22
N HIS A 44 -12.01 12.39 3.91
CA HIS A 44 -12.52 12.40 2.54
C HIS A 44 -12.08 13.61 1.72
N ASN A 45 -11.60 14.66 2.36
CA ASN A 45 -11.29 15.93 1.71
C ASN A 45 -9.82 16.08 1.31
N GLN A 46 -8.99 15.06 1.55
CA GLN A 46 -7.57 15.11 1.22
C GLN A 46 -7.31 14.69 -0.21
N ASN A 47 -6.30 15.32 -0.81
CA ASN A 47 -5.80 14.92 -2.13
C ASN A 47 -4.77 13.81 -1.92
N LEU A 48 -5.18 12.56 -2.13
CA LEU A 48 -4.37 11.39 -1.79
C LEU A 48 -3.90 10.66 -3.04
N LYS A 49 -3.22 11.38 -3.93
CA LYS A 49 -2.67 10.81 -5.17
C LYS A 49 -1.28 10.21 -5.01
N ILE A 50 -0.69 10.36 -3.82
CA ILE A 50 0.66 9.89 -3.51
C ILE A 50 0.64 9.17 -2.17
N ILE A 51 1.25 7.98 -2.13
CA ILE A 51 1.48 7.25 -0.87
C ILE A 51 2.98 7.03 -0.71
N PRO A 52 3.63 7.73 0.25
CA PRO A 52 5.02 7.43 0.58
C PRO A 52 5.10 6.08 1.29
N LEU A 53 5.86 5.13 0.76
CA LEU A 53 5.97 3.80 1.37
C LEU A 53 6.66 3.83 2.72
N ASN A 54 7.50 4.83 2.97
CA ASN A 54 8.19 4.97 4.25
C ASN A 54 7.36 5.73 5.29
N ASN A 55 6.17 6.23 4.91
CA ASN A 55 5.34 7.03 5.80
C ASN A 55 3.85 6.92 5.42
N ILE A 56 3.36 5.70 5.31
CA ILE A 56 1.99 5.42 4.86
C ILE A 56 0.95 6.02 5.79
N THR A 57 1.25 6.12 7.05
CA THR A 57 0.26 6.32 8.11
C THR A 57 -0.13 7.76 8.36
N ASP A 58 0.55 8.72 7.74
CA ASP A 58 0.21 10.14 7.94
C ASP A 58 -1.22 10.44 7.47
N ASN A 59 -1.64 9.87 6.35
CA ASN A 59 -2.90 10.19 5.71
C ASN A 59 -3.87 9.01 5.60
N PHE A 60 -3.45 7.82 6.06
CA PHE A 60 -4.25 6.61 5.92
C PHE A 60 -4.47 5.91 7.25
N ILE A 61 -5.66 5.37 7.41
CA ILE A 61 -5.96 4.41 8.47
C ILE A 61 -5.63 3.03 7.90
N ILE A 62 -4.89 2.25 8.66
CA ILE A 62 -4.47 0.91 8.27
C ILE A 62 -5.18 -0.10 9.13
N THR A 63 -5.82 -1.08 8.50
CA THR A 63 -6.50 -2.17 9.20
C THR A 63 -5.97 -3.51 8.72
N LYS A 64 -5.99 -4.51 9.60
CA LYS A 64 -5.69 -5.89 9.22
C LYS A 64 -6.84 -6.48 8.44
N CYS A 65 -6.52 -7.32 7.44
CA CYS A 65 -7.55 -7.93 6.59
C CYS A 65 -8.43 -8.92 7.32
N ASP A 66 -7.89 -9.62 8.32
CA ASP A 66 -8.57 -10.74 8.97
C ASP A 66 -9.56 -10.34 10.06
N ASN A 67 -9.35 -9.20 10.72
CA ASN A 67 -10.15 -8.80 11.88
C ASN A 67 -10.47 -7.32 11.96
N ASP A 68 -10.13 -6.55 10.94
CA ASP A 68 -10.34 -5.11 10.86
C ASP A 68 -9.72 -4.31 12.01
N SER A 69 -8.77 -4.88 12.75
CA SER A 69 -8.07 -4.14 13.81
C SER A 69 -7.27 -3.01 13.19
N ILE A 70 -7.35 -1.83 13.81
CA ILE A 70 -6.59 -0.66 13.41
C ILE A 70 -5.15 -0.84 13.88
N ILE A 71 -4.21 -0.61 12.97
CA ILE A 71 -2.78 -0.62 13.26
C ILE A 71 -2.30 0.81 13.43
N ASN A 72 -1.62 1.07 14.55
CA ASN A 72 -0.97 2.36 14.76
C ASN A 72 0.19 2.53 13.78
N SER A 73 0.45 3.77 13.42
CA SER A 73 1.43 4.12 12.42
C SER A 73 2.82 3.53 12.68
N ASN A 74 3.20 3.43 13.93
CA ASN A 74 4.52 2.92 14.30
C ASN A 74 4.59 1.40 14.31
N ASP A 75 3.44 0.73 14.16
CA ASP A 75 3.36 -0.74 14.22
C ASP A 75 3.23 -1.38 12.83
N LEU A 76 3.10 -0.56 11.78
CA LEU A 76 3.11 -1.09 10.42
C LEU A 76 4.54 -1.33 9.99
N GLU A 77 4.91 -2.59 9.93
CA GLU A 77 6.24 -2.99 9.51
C GLU A 77 6.16 -4.05 8.44
N LEU A 78 6.48 -3.68 7.20
CA LEU A 78 6.65 -4.64 6.13
C LEU A 78 8.03 -5.27 6.26
N LYS A 79 8.08 -6.58 6.09
CA LYS A 79 9.29 -7.36 6.36
C LYS A 79 10.31 -7.20 5.23
N GLN A 80 11.58 -7.16 5.60
CA GLN A 80 12.69 -7.16 4.66
C GLN A 80 12.78 -8.50 3.93
N ASN A 81 13.37 -8.47 2.74
CA ASN A 81 13.57 -9.66 1.91
C ASN A 81 12.24 -10.37 1.59
N CYS A 82 11.19 -9.58 1.39
CA CYS A 82 9.86 -10.10 1.15
C CYS A 82 9.16 -9.35 0.02
N ASN A 83 8.43 -10.10 -0.81
CA ASN A 83 7.61 -9.53 -1.87
C ASN A 83 6.20 -9.24 -1.35
N TYR A 84 5.67 -8.08 -1.75
CA TYR A 84 4.32 -7.65 -1.42
C TYR A 84 3.58 -7.28 -2.69
N GLN A 85 2.32 -7.70 -2.77
CA GLN A 85 1.41 -7.23 -3.80
C GLN A 85 0.66 -6.00 -3.28
N ILE A 86 0.69 -4.93 -4.06
CA ILE A 86 -0.09 -3.72 -3.75
C ILE A 86 -1.20 -3.62 -4.77
N VAL A 87 -2.43 -3.63 -4.29
CA VAL A 87 -3.64 -3.64 -5.12
C VAL A 87 -4.39 -2.34 -4.94
N ASN A 88 -4.58 -1.59 -6.02
CA ASN A 88 -5.41 -0.38 -5.99
C ASN A 88 -6.85 -0.74 -6.38
N ARG A 89 -7.76 -0.53 -5.45
CA ARG A 89 -9.19 -0.82 -5.56
C ARG A 89 -10.03 0.44 -5.35
N SER A 90 -9.43 1.60 -5.55
CA SER A 90 -10.03 2.88 -5.16
C SER A 90 -11.27 3.25 -5.96
N ASN A 91 -11.34 2.84 -7.23
CA ASN A 91 -12.48 3.08 -8.10
C ASN A 91 -13.27 1.80 -8.31
N ASN A 92 -14.46 1.71 -7.73
CA ASN A 92 -15.27 0.49 -7.68
C ASN A 92 -15.71 0.00 -9.05
N ASN A 93 -15.85 0.91 -10.03
CA ASN A 93 -16.34 0.58 -11.37
C ASN A 93 -15.22 0.21 -12.34
N ALA A 94 -13.99 0.20 -11.88
CA ALA A 94 -12.83 -0.15 -12.69
C ALA A 94 -12.20 -1.44 -12.17
N LYS A 95 -11.46 -2.11 -13.05
CA LYS A 95 -10.68 -3.28 -12.63
C LYS A 95 -9.63 -2.86 -11.61
N GLU A 96 -9.41 -3.72 -10.63
CA GLU A 96 -8.28 -3.58 -9.73
C GLU A 96 -6.98 -3.62 -10.53
N LYS A 97 -6.02 -2.83 -10.11
CA LYS A 97 -4.65 -2.86 -10.66
C LYS A 97 -3.69 -3.14 -9.55
N PHE A 98 -2.64 -3.89 -9.85
CA PHE A 98 -1.66 -4.22 -8.83
C PHE A 98 -0.24 -4.15 -9.37
N ILE A 99 0.69 -3.99 -8.45
CA ILE A 99 2.13 -4.14 -8.69
C ILE A 99 2.70 -5.05 -7.61
N ILE A 100 3.87 -5.61 -7.89
CA ILE A 100 4.63 -6.36 -6.90
C ILE A 100 5.85 -5.51 -6.52
N ILE A 101 6.07 -5.32 -5.24
CA ILE A 101 7.25 -4.64 -4.72
C ILE A 101 8.04 -5.60 -3.84
N TYR A 102 9.33 -5.37 -3.74
CA TYR A 102 10.25 -6.13 -2.90
C TYR A 102 10.97 -5.17 -1.96
N LYS A 103 10.91 -5.45 -0.66
CA LYS A 103 11.66 -4.68 0.33
C LYS A 103 13.01 -5.37 0.57
N ASP A 104 14.10 -4.68 0.26
CA ASP A 104 15.42 -5.27 0.39
C ASP A 104 15.94 -5.24 1.83
N LYS A 105 17.15 -5.76 2.03
CA LYS A 105 17.78 -5.82 3.37
C LYS A 105 18.07 -4.45 3.98
N ASN A 106 18.10 -3.40 3.16
CA ASN A 106 18.32 -2.03 3.60
C ASN A 106 17.03 -1.26 3.82
N GLY A 107 15.89 -1.91 3.63
CA GLY A 107 14.59 -1.28 3.80
C GLY A 107 14.12 -0.48 2.59
N ILE A 108 14.75 -0.64 1.44
CA ILE A 108 14.39 0.06 0.20
C ILE A 108 13.47 -0.82 -0.63
N TYR A 109 12.42 -0.24 -1.17
CA TYR A 109 11.46 -0.95 -2.01
C TYR A 109 11.86 -0.87 -3.48
N HIS A 110 11.70 -1.99 -4.18
CA HIS A 110 11.95 -2.13 -5.61
C HIS A 110 10.72 -2.76 -6.27
N GLN A 111 10.40 -2.31 -7.47
CA GLN A 111 9.31 -2.93 -8.23
C GLN A 111 9.81 -4.16 -8.97
N LYS A 112 9.05 -5.21 -8.87
CA LYS A 112 9.33 -6.45 -9.61
C LYS A 112 8.73 -6.43 -11.02
#